data_fffcef0ecb87c91f145cabe255f469ee
#
_entry.id   fffcef0ecb87c91f145cabe255f469ee
#
_cell.length_a   1.000
_cell.length_b   1.000
_cell.length_c   1.000
_cell.angle_alpha   90.00
_cell.angle_beta   90.00
_cell.angle_gamma   90.00
#
_symmetry.space_group_name_H-M   'P 1'
#
loop_
_entity.id
_entity.type
_entity.pdbx_description
1 polymer ?
#
loop_
_entity_poly.entity_id
_entity_poly.type
_entity_poly.pdbx_seq_one_letter_code
_entity_poly.pdbx_strand_id
1 'polypeptide(L)'
;MNHKDYAMTFLSKAILVAAALALAACNNPRGGADEYEYGANGSGISSTALGDPSDPSSIAYFNQTIGDTVHFTVDSSNLSDQGMIILRTQAVWLNRNPAYSILVEGHADERGTREYNVALGAQRAARAQQFLISEGVSASRLRTVSYGKERPVEVCAEQRCWDLNRRAVVVVSN
;
A
#
# COMPACT_ATOMS: atom_id res chain seq x y z
N MET A 1 -48.37 27.91 -51.62
CA MET A 1 -47.38 27.80 -50.54
C MET A 1 -46.82 29.18 -50.30
N ASN A 2 -47.07 29.75 -49.10
CA ASN A 2 -46.83 31.17 -48.81
C ASN A 2 -45.38 31.43 -48.49
N HIS A 3 -44.83 32.58 -48.99
CA HIS A 3 -43.47 33.03 -48.76
C HIS A 3 -43.07 33.13 -47.26
N LYS A 4 -44.04 33.18 -46.36
CA LYS A 4 -43.86 33.23 -44.92
C LYS A 4 -43.50 31.88 -44.30
N ASP A 5 -43.88 30.76 -44.93
CA ASP A 5 -43.62 29.43 -44.40
C ASP A 5 -42.19 29.01 -44.69
N TYR A 6 -41.58 29.48 -45.77
CA TYR A 6 -40.14 29.26 -46.07
C TYR A 6 -39.19 30.02 -45.14
N ALA A 7 -39.53 31.27 -44.78
CA ALA A 7 -38.73 32.06 -43.88
C ALA A 7 -38.64 31.46 -42.47
N MET A 8 -39.78 30.89 -41.98
CA MET A 8 -39.83 30.29 -40.64
C MET A 8 -39.10 28.98 -40.54
N THR A 9 -39.07 28.18 -41.62
CA THR A 9 -38.27 26.92 -41.65
C THR A 9 -36.77 27.15 -41.76
N PHE A 10 -36.34 28.21 -42.45
CA PHE A 10 -34.89 28.57 -42.48
C PHE A 10 -34.40 29.13 -41.16
N LEU A 11 -35.20 29.94 -40.44
CA LEU A 11 -34.84 30.46 -39.12
C LEU A 11 -34.71 29.35 -38.10
N SER A 12 -35.62 28.40 -38.06
CA SER A 12 -35.60 27.27 -37.12
C SER A 12 -34.39 26.34 -37.36
N LYS A 13 -34.03 26.10 -38.62
CA LYS A 13 -32.85 25.30 -38.97
C LYS A 13 -31.56 26.02 -38.65
N ALA A 14 -31.46 27.33 -38.83
CA ALA A 14 -30.33 28.15 -38.50
C ALA A 14 -30.07 28.19 -36.97
N ILE A 15 -31.13 28.25 -36.15
CA ILE A 15 -31.03 28.22 -34.67
C ILE A 15 -30.54 26.84 -34.17
N LEU A 16 -31.03 25.74 -34.81
CA LEU A 16 -30.54 24.40 -34.43
C LEU A 16 -29.06 24.15 -34.77
N VAL A 17 -28.58 24.68 -35.91
CA VAL A 17 -27.17 24.57 -36.29
C VAL A 17 -26.30 25.45 -35.39
N ALA A 18 -26.73 26.63 -34.97
CA ALA A 18 -26.02 27.50 -34.03
C ALA A 18 -25.95 26.89 -32.63
N ALA A 19 -27.01 26.19 -32.17
CA ALA A 19 -27.03 25.48 -30.89
C ALA A 19 -26.08 24.26 -30.88
N ALA A 20 -25.93 23.56 -32.00
CA ALA A 20 -25.00 22.43 -32.12
C ALA A 20 -23.52 22.89 -32.13
N LEU A 21 -23.22 24.07 -32.69
CA LEU A 21 -21.86 24.62 -32.68
C LEU A 21 -21.45 25.18 -31.31
N ALA A 22 -22.38 25.63 -30.47
CA ALA A 22 -22.09 26.10 -29.12
C ALA A 22 -21.72 24.97 -28.14
N LEU A 23 -22.14 23.72 -28.39
CA LEU A 23 -21.77 22.54 -27.59
C LEU A 23 -20.38 21.97 -27.91
N ALA A 24 -19.77 22.35 -29.06
CA ALA A 24 -18.44 21.92 -29.44
C ALA A 24 -17.31 22.81 -28.87
N ALA A 25 -17.62 23.93 -28.25
CA ALA A 25 -16.64 24.87 -27.70
C ALA A 25 -16.15 24.55 -26.29
N CYS A 26 -16.65 23.46 -25.63
CA CYS A 26 -16.22 23.03 -24.31
C CYS A 26 -15.14 21.93 -24.31
N ASN A 27 -14.56 21.63 -25.48
CA ASN A 27 -13.45 20.70 -25.56
C ASN A 27 -12.15 21.50 -25.79
N ASN A 28 -11.64 22.14 -24.75
CA ASN A 28 -10.36 22.83 -24.77
C ASN A 28 -9.24 21.87 -24.35
N PRO A 29 -8.38 21.35 -25.25
CA PRO A 29 -7.21 20.56 -24.88
C PRO A 29 -6.01 21.47 -24.64
N ARG A 30 -6.12 22.40 -23.70
CA ARG A 30 -5.01 23.21 -23.19
C ARG A 30 -5.19 23.46 -21.70
N GLY A 31 -4.84 22.50 -20.93
CA GLY A 31 -4.63 22.55 -19.51
C GLY A 31 -3.91 21.29 -19.18
N GLY A 32 -2.69 21.38 -18.66
CA GLY A 32 -1.98 20.23 -18.15
C GLY A 32 -2.93 19.47 -17.23
N ALA A 33 -3.16 18.24 -17.53
CA ALA A 33 -3.75 17.30 -16.62
C ALA A 33 -2.76 17.17 -15.47
N ASP A 34 -2.95 17.96 -14.43
CA ASP A 34 -2.60 17.51 -13.09
C ASP A 34 -3.56 16.34 -12.83
N GLU A 35 -3.13 15.18 -13.27
CA GLU A 35 -3.72 13.90 -12.94
C GLU A 35 -3.60 13.77 -11.42
N TYR A 36 -4.61 14.24 -10.70
CA TYR A 36 -4.81 13.84 -9.33
C TYR A 36 -5.17 12.36 -9.37
N GLU A 37 -4.14 11.53 -9.48
CA GLU A 37 -4.21 10.12 -9.19
C GLU A 37 -4.72 10.03 -7.76
N TYR A 38 -5.98 9.61 -7.62
CA TYR A 38 -6.59 9.28 -6.34
C TYR A 38 -5.84 8.07 -5.80
N GLY A 39 -4.66 8.34 -5.23
CA GLY A 39 -3.79 7.35 -4.63
C GLY A 39 -4.55 6.67 -3.51
N ALA A 40 -4.85 5.41 -3.71
CA ALA A 40 -5.15 4.51 -2.60
C ALA A 40 -4.10 4.74 -1.51
N ASN A 41 -4.54 5.14 -0.31
CA ASN A 41 -3.72 5.45 0.85
C ASN A 41 -2.89 4.25 1.30
N GLY A 42 -1.77 4.02 0.63
CA GLY A 42 -0.61 3.37 1.19
C GLY A 42 0.45 4.45 1.35
N SER A 43 1.13 4.52 2.47
CA SER A 43 2.18 5.46 2.81
C SER A 43 3.08 5.70 1.59
N GLY A 44 2.96 6.92 0.99
CA GLY A 44 3.51 7.21 -0.31
C GLY A 44 5.04 7.18 -0.36
N ILE A 45 5.58 5.99 -0.57
CA ILE A 45 6.92 5.84 -1.14
C ILE A 45 6.69 5.79 -2.66
N SER A 46 7.16 6.81 -3.37
CA SER A 46 7.13 6.84 -4.84
C SER A 46 7.75 5.54 -5.38
N SER A 47 7.13 4.92 -6.38
CA SER A 47 7.66 3.71 -7.03
C SER A 47 9.10 3.86 -7.51
N THR A 48 9.52 5.08 -7.85
CA THR A 48 10.91 5.44 -8.15
C THR A 48 11.87 5.31 -6.96
N ALA A 49 11.38 5.45 -5.73
CA ALA A 49 12.21 5.32 -4.52
C ALA A 49 12.45 3.85 -4.12
N LEU A 50 11.65 2.91 -4.61
CA LEU A 50 11.79 1.48 -4.30
C LEU A 50 12.80 0.76 -5.19
N GLY A 51 13.18 1.35 -6.33
CA GLY A 51 14.07 0.74 -7.31
C GLY A 51 13.38 -0.26 -8.25
N ASP A 52 14.17 -0.91 -9.11
CA ASP A 52 13.69 -1.89 -10.07
C ASP A 52 13.43 -3.25 -9.37
N PRO A 53 12.24 -3.87 -9.53
CA PRO A 53 11.96 -5.19 -8.98
C PRO A 53 12.85 -6.32 -9.51
N SER A 54 13.52 -6.14 -10.64
CA SER A 54 14.48 -7.10 -11.20
C SER A 54 15.88 -6.96 -10.60
N ASP A 55 16.19 -5.84 -9.92
CA ASP A 55 17.45 -5.64 -9.23
C ASP A 55 17.43 -6.33 -7.85
N PRO A 56 18.25 -7.39 -7.63
CA PRO A 56 18.27 -8.12 -6.37
C PRO A 56 18.67 -7.28 -5.15
N SER A 57 19.22 -6.09 -5.34
CA SER A 57 19.59 -5.19 -4.25
C SER A 57 18.53 -4.15 -3.90
N SER A 58 17.48 -4.03 -4.71
CA SER A 58 16.43 -3.02 -4.55
C SER A 58 15.41 -3.35 -3.46
N ILE A 59 14.78 -2.32 -2.89
CA ILE A 59 13.65 -2.46 -1.96
C ILE A 59 12.46 -3.13 -2.67
N ALA A 60 12.25 -2.82 -3.96
CA ALA A 60 11.18 -3.44 -4.75
C ALA A 60 11.36 -4.96 -4.86
N TYR A 61 12.58 -5.44 -5.08
CA TYR A 61 12.90 -6.87 -5.07
C TYR A 61 12.63 -7.49 -3.69
N PHE A 62 13.04 -6.83 -2.61
CA PHE A 62 12.76 -7.30 -1.25
C PHE A 62 11.26 -7.50 -1.04
N ASN A 63 10.44 -6.49 -1.35
CA ASN A 63 8.99 -6.54 -1.12
C ASN A 63 8.29 -7.59 -1.99
N GLN A 64 8.69 -7.74 -3.26
CA GLN A 64 7.96 -8.58 -4.22
C GLN A 64 8.48 -10.02 -4.30
N THR A 65 9.78 -10.23 -4.13
CA THR A 65 10.42 -11.55 -4.32
C THR A 65 10.75 -12.22 -3.00
N ILE A 66 11.31 -11.49 -2.03
CA ILE A 66 11.64 -12.01 -0.71
C ILE A 66 10.38 -12.09 0.16
N GLY A 67 9.53 -11.06 0.07
CA GLY A 67 8.37 -10.86 0.92
C GLY A 67 8.72 -10.20 2.25
N ASP A 68 7.93 -9.22 2.63
CA ASP A 68 8.15 -8.36 3.80
C ASP A 68 7.36 -8.78 5.05
N THR A 69 6.44 -9.73 4.92
CA THR A 69 5.40 -10.00 5.92
C THR A 69 5.50 -11.40 6.52
N VAL A 70 5.33 -11.50 7.84
CA VAL A 70 5.12 -12.75 8.58
C VAL A 70 3.81 -12.71 9.36
N HIS A 71 3.09 -13.84 9.38
CA HIS A 71 1.78 -13.95 10.02
C HIS A 71 1.86 -14.69 11.36
N PHE A 72 0.88 -14.39 12.23
CA PHE A 72 0.75 -14.96 13.56
C PHE A 72 -0.61 -15.61 13.78
N THR A 73 -0.64 -16.61 14.64
CA THR A 73 -1.90 -17.19 15.11
C THR A 73 -2.65 -16.23 16.02
N VAL A 74 -3.92 -16.53 16.29
CA VAL A 74 -4.76 -15.74 17.19
C VAL A 74 -4.09 -15.63 18.56
N ASP A 75 -4.14 -14.43 19.12
CA ASP A 75 -3.65 -14.14 20.48
C ASP A 75 -2.21 -14.62 20.76
N SER A 76 -1.36 -14.61 19.75
CA SER A 76 0.02 -15.09 19.83
C SER A 76 1.00 -14.12 19.17
N SER A 77 2.20 -14.06 19.75
CA SER A 77 3.40 -13.45 19.18
C SER A 77 4.49 -14.48 18.87
N ASN A 78 4.18 -15.78 18.97
CA ASN A 78 5.13 -16.84 18.64
C ASN A 78 5.25 -16.99 17.12
N LEU A 79 6.48 -17.09 16.63
CA LEU A 79 6.75 -17.38 15.24
C LEU A 79 6.44 -18.85 14.95
N SER A 80 5.75 -19.09 13.85
CA SER A 80 5.60 -20.42 13.27
C SER A 80 6.88 -20.84 12.53
N ASP A 81 7.03 -22.13 12.23
CA ASP A 81 8.15 -22.61 11.40
C ASP A 81 8.21 -21.88 10.04
N GLN A 82 7.05 -21.66 9.43
CA GLN A 82 6.95 -20.89 8.17
C GLN A 82 7.39 -19.44 8.39
N GLY A 83 6.97 -18.79 9.49
CA GLY A 83 7.40 -17.43 9.84
C GLY A 83 8.92 -17.34 10.03
N MET A 84 9.52 -18.33 10.68
CA MET A 84 10.99 -18.40 10.85
C MET A 84 11.73 -18.58 9.51
N ILE A 85 11.18 -19.37 8.58
CA ILE A 85 11.76 -19.54 7.23
C ILE A 85 11.74 -18.20 6.47
N ILE A 86 10.61 -17.48 6.49
CA ILE A 86 10.47 -16.17 5.86
C ILE A 86 11.48 -15.18 6.44
N LEU A 87 11.53 -15.02 7.76
CA LEU A 87 12.46 -14.10 8.42
C LEU A 87 13.93 -14.46 8.16
N ARG A 88 14.27 -15.75 8.05
CA ARG A 88 15.61 -16.17 7.68
C ARG A 88 15.97 -15.76 6.26
N THR A 89 15.04 -15.88 5.32
CA THR A 89 15.22 -15.43 3.94
C THR A 89 15.41 -13.90 3.90
N GLN A 90 14.62 -13.17 4.67
CA GLN A 90 14.76 -11.72 4.83
C GLN A 90 16.12 -11.36 5.43
N ALA A 91 16.56 -12.06 6.49
CA ALA A 91 17.86 -11.81 7.13
C ALA A 91 19.04 -12.02 6.18
N VAL A 92 18.99 -13.06 5.33
CA VAL A 92 20.01 -13.28 4.29
C VAL A 92 20.10 -12.09 3.35
N TRP A 93 18.97 -11.56 2.89
CA TRP A 93 18.93 -10.40 2.01
C TRP A 93 19.43 -9.13 2.74
N LEU A 94 18.96 -8.88 3.97
CA LEU A 94 19.31 -7.71 4.78
C LEU A 94 20.80 -7.67 5.12
N ASN A 95 21.43 -8.82 5.33
CA ASN A 95 22.87 -8.93 5.58
C ASN A 95 23.70 -8.65 4.32
N ARG A 96 23.18 -8.98 3.13
CA ARG A 96 23.81 -8.64 1.84
C ARG A 96 23.66 -7.15 1.48
N ASN A 97 22.67 -6.48 2.07
CA ASN A 97 22.32 -5.08 1.80
C ASN A 97 22.41 -4.24 3.10
N PRO A 98 23.62 -4.02 3.64
CA PRO A 98 23.81 -3.42 4.97
C PRO A 98 23.48 -1.93 5.07
N ALA A 99 23.32 -1.23 3.94
CA ALA A 99 23.05 0.21 3.90
C ALA A 99 21.63 0.58 4.37
N TYR A 100 20.68 -0.37 4.26
CA TYR A 100 19.29 -0.09 4.59
C TYR A 100 19.01 -0.05 6.09
N SER A 101 18.16 0.87 6.50
CA SER A 101 17.49 0.92 7.80
C SER A 101 16.24 0.05 7.79
N ILE A 102 15.85 -0.49 8.93
CA ILE A 102 14.77 -1.48 9.04
C ILE A 102 13.81 -1.06 10.14
N LEU A 103 12.52 -0.94 9.78
CA LEU A 103 11.44 -0.76 10.73
C LEU A 103 10.58 -2.02 10.73
N VAL A 104 10.41 -2.66 11.88
CA VAL A 104 9.51 -3.80 12.04
C VAL A 104 8.20 -3.32 12.62
N GLU A 105 7.14 -3.38 11.84
CA GLU A 105 5.79 -2.99 12.23
C GLU A 105 5.03 -4.20 12.77
N GLY A 106 4.33 -4.04 13.89
CA GLY A 106 3.49 -5.08 14.46
C GLY A 106 2.01 -4.73 14.39
N HIS A 107 1.21 -5.70 13.96
CA HIS A 107 -0.22 -5.54 13.74
C HIS A 107 -1.05 -6.65 14.40
N ALA A 108 -2.30 -6.32 14.70
CA ALA A 108 -3.28 -7.23 15.27
C ALA A 108 -4.58 -7.20 14.45
N ASP A 109 -5.44 -8.19 14.65
CA ASP A 109 -6.80 -8.16 14.11
C ASP A 109 -7.70 -7.19 14.91
N GLU A 110 -8.92 -6.94 14.44
CA GLU A 110 -9.83 -5.93 15.01
C GLU A 110 -10.40 -6.28 16.39
N ARG A 111 -10.31 -7.54 16.83
CA ARG A 111 -10.92 -8.03 18.06
C ARG A 111 -10.13 -7.60 19.29
N GLY A 112 -10.85 -7.30 20.38
CA GLY A 112 -10.27 -6.83 21.63
C GLY A 112 -10.09 -5.32 21.72
N THR A 113 -9.53 -4.86 22.83
CA THR A 113 -9.32 -3.42 23.09
C THR A 113 -8.15 -2.87 22.27
N ARG A 114 -8.09 -1.56 22.12
CA ARG A 114 -7.00 -0.88 21.45
C ARG A 114 -5.67 -1.10 22.18
N GLU A 115 -5.67 -0.91 23.46
CA GLU A 115 -4.49 -1.04 24.33
C GLU A 115 -3.91 -2.43 24.26
N TYR A 116 -4.77 -3.46 24.36
CA TYR A 116 -4.37 -4.85 24.20
C TYR A 116 -3.71 -5.11 22.85
N ASN A 117 -4.33 -4.65 21.76
CA ASN A 117 -3.81 -4.88 20.40
C ASN A 117 -2.51 -4.12 20.12
N VAL A 118 -2.33 -2.92 20.70
CA VAL A 118 -1.05 -2.21 20.62
C VAL A 118 0.05 -3.01 21.34
N ALA A 119 -0.24 -3.57 22.51
CA ALA A 119 0.72 -4.41 23.23
C ALA A 119 1.05 -5.69 22.47
N LEU A 120 0.03 -6.38 21.92
CA LEU A 120 0.22 -7.60 21.11
C LEU A 120 1.02 -7.33 19.83
N GLY A 121 0.72 -6.24 19.12
CA GLY A 121 1.49 -5.80 17.96
C GLY A 121 2.95 -5.52 18.31
N ALA A 122 3.21 -4.86 19.46
CA ALA A 122 4.57 -4.60 19.91
C ALA A 122 5.34 -5.92 20.20
N GLN A 123 4.70 -6.91 20.81
CA GLN A 123 5.30 -8.21 21.04
C GLN A 123 5.63 -8.94 19.73
N ARG A 124 4.76 -8.87 18.71
CA ARG A 124 4.99 -9.45 17.38
C ARG A 124 6.18 -8.80 16.68
N ALA A 125 6.22 -7.45 16.67
CA ALA A 125 7.34 -6.71 16.10
C ALA A 125 8.66 -7.05 16.81
N ALA A 126 8.66 -7.09 18.15
CA ALA A 126 9.84 -7.44 18.93
C ALA A 126 10.31 -8.89 18.66
N ARG A 127 9.38 -9.82 18.47
CA ARG A 127 9.72 -11.21 18.15
C ARG A 127 10.38 -11.34 16.79
N ALA A 128 9.84 -10.68 15.77
CA ALA A 128 10.45 -10.65 14.44
C ALA A 128 11.83 -9.97 14.49
N GLN A 129 11.97 -8.83 15.18
CA GLN A 129 13.25 -8.15 15.39
C GLN A 129 14.31 -9.06 16.06
N GLN A 130 13.93 -9.71 17.16
CA GLN A 130 14.84 -10.60 17.88
C GLN A 130 15.32 -11.75 17.00
N PHE A 131 14.44 -12.31 16.18
CA PHE A 131 14.80 -13.36 15.23
C PHE A 131 15.76 -12.85 14.16
N LEU A 132 15.50 -11.68 13.56
CA LEU A 132 16.42 -11.08 12.58
C LEU A 132 17.82 -10.82 13.19
N ILE A 133 17.87 -10.36 14.44
CA ILE A 133 19.14 -10.16 15.16
C ILE A 133 19.87 -11.50 15.36
N SER A 134 19.17 -12.56 15.74
CA SER A 134 19.76 -13.89 15.90
C SER A 134 20.29 -14.49 14.61
N GLU A 135 19.73 -14.06 13.45
CA GLU A 135 20.22 -14.42 12.11
C GLU A 135 21.29 -13.43 11.57
N GLY A 136 21.86 -12.58 12.45
CA GLY A 136 23.03 -11.73 12.16
C GLY A 136 22.72 -10.31 11.67
N VAL A 137 21.46 -9.88 11.61
CA VAL A 137 21.12 -8.50 11.25
C VAL A 137 21.51 -7.56 12.39
N SER A 138 22.25 -6.49 12.11
CA SER A 138 22.70 -5.54 13.14
C SER A 138 21.54 -4.87 13.86
N ALA A 139 21.51 -4.96 15.19
CA ALA A 139 20.48 -4.35 16.03
C ALA A 139 20.39 -2.82 15.87
N SER A 140 21.49 -2.15 15.54
CA SER A 140 21.52 -0.70 15.34
C SER A 140 20.70 -0.22 14.13
N ARG A 141 20.42 -1.12 13.18
CA ARG A 141 19.63 -0.86 11.99
C ARG A 141 18.13 -1.09 12.21
N LEU A 142 17.76 -1.79 13.28
CA LEU A 142 16.42 -2.29 13.53
C LEU A 142 15.66 -1.40 14.53
N ARG A 143 14.48 -0.98 14.16
CA ARG A 143 13.51 -0.33 15.05
C ARG A 143 12.17 -1.08 15.00
N THR A 144 11.37 -0.93 16.03
CA THR A 144 10.02 -1.52 16.08
C THR A 144 8.97 -0.46 16.33
N VAL A 145 7.78 -0.69 15.77
CA VAL A 145 6.58 0.10 16.07
C VAL A 145 5.37 -0.83 16.09
N SER A 146 4.39 -0.51 16.91
CA SER A 146 3.10 -1.21 16.89
C SER A 146 1.99 -0.28 16.44
N TYR A 147 1.23 -0.72 15.47
CA TYR A 147 -0.02 -0.09 15.06
C TYR A 147 -1.24 -0.81 15.66
N GLY A 148 -1.04 -1.90 16.39
CA GLY A 148 -2.16 -2.67 16.92
C GLY A 148 -3.14 -3.03 15.80
N LYS A 149 -4.41 -2.68 15.97
CA LYS A 149 -5.47 -2.91 14.98
C LYS A 149 -5.78 -1.70 14.07
N GLU A 150 -5.01 -0.61 14.18
CA GLU A 150 -5.33 0.67 13.54
C GLU A 150 -4.95 0.74 12.05
N ARG A 151 -4.17 -0.24 11.56
CA ARG A 151 -3.78 -0.33 10.14
C ARG A 151 -4.07 -1.71 9.57
N PRO A 152 -5.35 -2.07 9.40
CA PRO A 152 -5.71 -3.35 8.78
C PRO A 152 -5.35 -3.33 7.28
N VAL A 153 -4.96 -4.49 6.74
CA VAL A 153 -4.85 -4.70 5.28
C VAL A 153 -6.16 -5.18 4.69
N GLU A 154 -7.00 -5.83 5.52
CA GLU A 154 -8.32 -6.28 5.13
C GLU A 154 -9.35 -5.88 6.19
N VAL A 155 -10.47 -5.30 5.74
CA VAL A 155 -11.55 -4.83 6.59
C VAL A 155 -12.79 -5.70 6.37
N CYS A 156 -12.88 -6.80 7.08
CA CYS A 156 -14.08 -7.64 7.14
C CYS A 156 -14.09 -8.45 8.45
N ALA A 157 -15.27 -8.78 8.97
CA ALA A 157 -15.46 -9.56 10.19
C ALA A 157 -15.41 -11.08 9.90
N GLU A 158 -14.38 -11.54 9.20
CA GLU A 158 -14.19 -12.94 8.81
C GLU A 158 -12.80 -13.43 9.20
N GLN A 159 -12.68 -14.75 9.42
CA GLN A 159 -11.43 -15.38 9.81
C GLN A 159 -10.28 -15.05 8.84
N ARG A 160 -10.53 -15.08 7.53
CA ARG A 160 -9.53 -14.77 6.51
C ARG A 160 -8.93 -13.37 6.64
N CYS A 161 -9.76 -12.35 6.96
CA CYS A 161 -9.29 -10.98 7.17
C CYS A 161 -8.50 -10.86 8.47
N TRP A 162 -8.95 -11.51 9.54
CA TRP A 162 -8.22 -11.53 10.80
C TRP A 162 -6.85 -12.21 10.63
N ASP A 163 -6.76 -13.30 9.86
CA ASP A 163 -5.50 -13.99 9.59
C ASP A 163 -4.50 -13.08 8.86
N LEU A 164 -4.95 -12.29 7.88
CA LEU A 164 -4.12 -11.33 7.15
C LEU A 164 -3.68 -10.14 8.03
N ASN A 165 -4.54 -9.72 8.96
CA ASN A 165 -4.23 -8.60 9.84
C ASN A 165 -3.25 -8.96 10.97
N ARG A 166 -3.19 -10.23 11.40
CA ARG A 166 -2.24 -10.70 12.42
C ARG A 166 -0.86 -10.91 11.81
N ARG A 167 -0.08 -9.83 11.71
CA ARG A 167 1.20 -9.86 11.02
C ARG A 167 2.27 -8.97 11.66
N ALA A 168 3.51 -9.21 11.30
CA ALA A 168 4.58 -8.22 11.37
C ALA A 168 5.10 -7.94 9.96
N VAL A 169 5.43 -6.69 9.68
CA VAL A 169 5.95 -6.23 8.39
C VAL A 169 7.34 -5.67 8.58
N VAL A 170 8.29 -6.10 7.76
CA VAL A 170 9.67 -5.63 7.74
C VAL A 170 9.78 -4.56 6.65
N VAL A 171 9.74 -3.31 7.05
CA VAL A 171 9.84 -2.14 6.16
C VAL A 171 11.31 -1.77 6.02
N VAL A 172 11.78 -1.73 4.78
CA VAL A 172 13.17 -1.37 4.43
C VAL A 172 13.20 0.04 3.86
N SER A 173 14.17 0.86 4.30
CA SER A 173 14.36 2.23 3.82
C SER A 173 15.84 2.61 3.74
N ASN A 174 16.15 3.59 2.90
CA ASN A 174 17.47 4.24 2.83
C ASN A 174 17.72 5.13 4.04
#